data_5db4418f6bf1f58863b3142109da93f3
#
_entry.id   5db4418f6bf1f58863b3142109da93f3
#
_cell.length_a   1.000
_cell.length_b   1.000
_cell.length_c   1.000
_cell.angle_alpha   90.00
_cell.angle_beta   90.00
_cell.angle_gamma   90.00
#
_symmetry.space_group_name_H-M   'P 1'
#
loop_
_entity.id
_entity.type
_entity.pdbx_description
1 polymer ?
#
loop_
_entity_poly.entity_id
_entity_poly.type
_entity_poly.pdbx_seq_one_letter_code
_entity_poly.pdbx_strand_id
1 'polypeptide(L)'
;MLTHRNMLANLEQVNATYGPLLHPGKELVVTALPLYHIFALTINCLLFIELGGQNLLITNPRDIPGLVKELAKYPFTAITGVNTLFNALLNNKEFQQLDFSSLHLSAGGGMPVQQVVAERWVKLTGQYLLEGYGLTECAPLVSVNPYDIDYHSGSIGLPVPSTEAKLVDDDDNEVPPGQPGELCVKGPQVMLGYW
;
A
#
# COMPACT_ATOMS: atom_id res chain seq x y z
N MET A 1 19.57 5.10 7.54
CA MET A 1 20.09 3.71 7.55
C MET A 1 19.03 2.77 8.08
N LEU A 2 18.48 1.92 7.21
CA LEU A 2 17.59 0.83 7.60
C LEU A 2 18.41 -0.44 7.88
N THR A 3 18.07 -1.14 8.94
CA THR A 3 18.62 -2.46 9.24
C THR A 3 17.69 -3.55 8.70
N HIS A 4 18.18 -4.78 8.55
CA HIS A 4 17.32 -5.94 8.27
C HIS A 4 16.19 -6.07 9.30
N ARG A 5 16.48 -5.75 10.57
CA ARG A 5 15.47 -5.78 11.65
C ARG A 5 14.34 -4.79 11.40
N ASN A 6 14.62 -3.56 10.93
CA ASN A 6 13.56 -2.59 10.63
C ASN A 6 12.65 -3.11 9.52
N MET A 7 13.24 -3.68 8.47
CA MET A 7 12.47 -4.23 7.34
C MET A 7 11.65 -5.46 7.75
N LEU A 8 12.24 -6.40 8.47
CA LEU A 8 11.51 -7.57 8.98
C LEU A 8 10.38 -7.17 9.94
N ALA A 9 10.62 -6.21 10.82
CA ALA A 9 9.57 -5.70 11.70
C ALA A 9 8.39 -5.13 10.90
N ASN A 10 8.67 -4.37 9.83
CA ASN A 10 7.59 -3.83 9.01
C ASN A 10 6.86 -4.91 8.20
N LEU A 11 7.54 -5.96 7.73
CA LEU A 11 6.89 -7.13 7.13
C LEU A 11 5.90 -7.79 8.10
N GLU A 12 6.33 -8.05 9.33
CA GLU A 12 5.47 -8.62 10.36
C GLU A 12 4.28 -7.72 10.70
N GLN A 13 4.48 -6.40 10.74
CA GLN A 13 3.42 -5.43 10.96
C GLN A 13 2.39 -5.45 9.84
N VAL A 14 2.83 -5.51 8.58
CA VAL A 14 1.93 -5.61 7.40
C VAL A 14 1.20 -6.95 7.40
N ASN A 15 1.91 -8.03 7.68
CA ASN A 15 1.32 -9.37 7.77
C ASN A 15 0.28 -9.47 8.90
N ALA A 16 0.56 -8.88 10.07
CA ALA A 16 -0.40 -8.80 11.17
C ALA A 16 -1.66 -8.00 10.81
N THR A 17 -1.51 -6.97 9.97
CA THR A 17 -2.62 -6.10 9.55
C THR A 17 -3.45 -6.73 8.43
N TYR A 18 -2.81 -7.23 7.37
CA TYR A 18 -3.49 -7.73 6.16
C TYR A 18 -3.47 -9.25 6.00
N GLY A 19 -2.74 -9.96 6.87
CA GLY A 19 -2.67 -11.43 6.84
C GLY A 19 -4.03 -12.13 6.75
N PRO A 20 -5.10 -11.64 7.42
CA PRO A 20 -6.44 -12.21 7.27
C PRO A 20 -7.00 -12.20 5.85
N LEU A 21 -6.53 -11.29 4.98
CA LEU A 21 -6.91 -11.22 3.56
C LEU A 21 -6.00 -12.08 2.67
N LEU A 22 -4.79 -12.40 3.12
CA LEU A 22 -3.77 -13.00 2.29
C LEU A 22 -3.75 -14.53 2.42
N HIS A 23 -3.59 -15.23 1.31
CA HIS A 23 -3.60 -16.68 1.21
C HIS A 23 -2.22 -17.22 0.83
N PRO A 24 -1.39 -17.68 1.79
CA PRO A 24 -0.04 -18.15 1.51
C PRO A 24 0.02 -19.15 0.35
N GLY A 25 0.97 -18.96 -0.55
CA GLY A 25 1.18 -19.79 -1.75
C GLY A 25 0.21 -19.54 -2.91
N LYS A 26 -0.78 -18.64 -2.75
CA LYS A 26 -1.82 -18.41 -3.77
C LYS A 26 -1.86 -16.98 -4.31
N GLU A 27 -1.09 -16.08 -3.74
CA GLU A 27 -1.13 -14.67 -4.08
C GLU A 27 -0.37 -14.36 -5.37
N LEU A 28 -0.95 -13.48 -6.19
CA LEU A 28 -0.31 -12.87 -7.34
C LEU A 28 -0.48 -11.36 -7.25
N VAL A 29 0.60 -10.66 -6.86
CA VAL A 29 0.59 -9.20 -6.75
C VAL A 29 1.08 -8.53 -8.02
N VAL A 30 0.33 -7.53 -8.48
CA VAL A 30 0.77 -6.64 -9.57
C VAL A 30 1.77 -5.63 -9.01
N THR A 31 3.01 -5.70 -9.51
CA THR A 31 4.11 -4.83 -9.10
C THR A 31 4.46 -3.86 -10.22
N ALA A 32 3.71 -2.76 -10.26
CA ALA A 32 3.90 -1.66 -11.20
C ALA A 32 4.76 -0.52 -10.62
N LEU A 33 5.09 -0.59 -9.34
CA LEU A 33 6.00 0.34 -8.66
C LEU A 33 7.45 -0.16 -8.79
N PRO A 34 8.44 0.75 -8.88
CA PRO A 34 9.84 0.35 -8.99
C PRO A 34 10.35 -0.31 -7.72
N LEU A 35 10.99 -1.49 -7.85
CA LEU A 35 11.49 -2.27 -6.70
C LEU A 35 12.60 -1.58 -5.90
N TYR A 36 13.25 -0.55 -6.44
CA TYR A 36 14.19 0.27 -5.65
C TYR A 36 13.47 1.26 -4.70
N HIS A 37 12.18 1.47 -4.86
CA HIS A 37 11.38 2.24 -3.89
C HIS A 37 10.97 1.34 -2.74
N ILE A 38 11.17 1.80 -1.51
CA ILE A 38 10.95 1.01 -0.29
C ILE A 38 9.53 0.43 -0.21
N PHE A 39 8.51 1.13 -0.71
CA PHE A 39 7.15 0.64 -0.77
C PHE A 39 7.09 -0.68 -1.58
N ALA A 40 7.56 -0.68 -2.82
CA ALA A 40 7.53 -1.88 -3.65
C ALA A 40 8.49 -2.97 -3.15
N LEU A 41 9.66 -2.59 -2.64
CA LEU A 41 10.62 -3.54 -2.08
C LEU A 41 10.01 -4.31 -0.91
N THR A 42 9.44 -3.62 0.07
CA THR A 42 8.92 -4.27 1.28
C THR A 42 7.55 -4.90 1.03
N ILE A 43 6.59 -4.13 0.50
CA ILE A 43 5.19 -4.57 0.43
C ILE A 43 4.95 -5.52 -0.74
N ASN A 44 5.54 -5.27 -1.93
CA ASN A 44 5.31 -6.15 -3.07
C ASN A 44 6.32 -7.30 -3.10
N CYS A 45 7.62 -6.99 -3.01
CA CYS A 45 8.64 -8.00 -3.19
C CYS A 45 8.76 -8.89 -1.96
N LEU A 46 9.19 -8.34 -0.82
CA LEU A 46 9.54 -9.14 0.33
C LEU A 46 8.33 -9.83 0.98
N LEU A 47 7.21 -9.12 1.19
CA LEU A 47 6.01 -9.70 1.78
C LEU A 47 5.46 -10.86 0.92
N PHE A 48 5.34 -10.67 -0.40
CA PHE A 48 4.79 -11.72 -1.25
C PHE A 48 5.77 -12.90 -1.45
N ILE A 49 7.09 -12.67 -1.37
CA ILE A 49 8.08 -13.76 -1.29
C ILE A 49 7.92 -14.54 0.02
N GLU A 50 7.77 -13.88 1.15
CA GLU A 50 7.54 -14.51 2.44
C GLU A 50 6.28 -15.38 2.45
N LEU A 51 5.21 -14.88 1.83
CA LEU A 51 3.95 -15.61 1.67
C LEU A 51 4.01 -16.75 0.65
N GLY A 52 5.13 -16.93 -0.07
CA GLY A 52 5.24 -17.90 -1.17
C GLY A 52 4.39 -17.50 -2.38
N GLY A 53 4.04 -16.23 -2.51
CA GLY A 53 3.27 -15.66 -3.61
C GLY A 53 4.13 -15.32 -4.83
N GLN A 54 3.49 -14.79 -5.85
CA GLN A 54 4.10 -14.40 -7.10
C GLN A 54 4.04 -12.89 -7.30
N ASN A 55 5.06 -12.33 -7.94
CA ASN A 55 5.09 -10.92 -8.36
C ASN A 55 4.96 -10.82 -9.88
N LEU A 56 3.91 -10.19 -10.38
CA LEU A 56 3.79 -9.77 -11.76
C LEU A 56 4.53 -8.44 -11.96
N LEU A 57 5.78 -8.51 -12.43
CA LEU A 57 6.62 -7.33 -12.59
C LEU A 57 6.25 -6.57 -13.85
N ILE A 58 5.84 -5.33 -13.71
CA ILE A 58 5.50 -4.42 -14.81
C ILE A 58 6.69 -3.50 -15.07
N THR A 59 7.39 -3.70 -16.14
CA THR A 59 8.62 -2.96 -16.47
C THR A 59 8.37 -1.53 -16.95
N ASN A 60 7.20 -1.27 -17.55
CA ASN A 60 6.80 0.06 -17.99
C ASN A 60 5.35 0.40 -17.59
N PRO A 61 5.12 0.87 -16.37
CA PRO A 61 3.77 1.19 -15.89
C PRO A 61 3.15 2.44 -16.55
N ARG A 62 3.91 3.18 -17.37
CA ARG A 62 3.40 4.33 -18.15
C ARG A 62 2.72 3.88 -19.45
N ASP A 63 3.07 2.73 -19.95
CA ASP A 63 2.37 2.08 -21.07
C ASP A 63 1.11 1.37 -20.56
N ILE A 64 0.04 2.15 -20.33
CA ILE A 64 -1.21 1.61 -19.80
C ILE A 64 -1.81 0.50 -20.69
N PRO A 65 -1.85 0.61 -22.03
CA PRO A 65 -2.32 -0.49 -22.87
C PRO A 65 -1.48 -1.77 -22.72
N GLY A 66 -0.15 -1.65 -22.66
CA GLY A 66 0.75 -2.78 -22.42
C GLY A 66 0.53 -3.41 -21.05
N LEU A 67 0.40 -2.58 -20.00
CA LEU A 67 0.09 -3.04 -18.65
C LEU A 67 -1.23 -3.82 -18.63
N VAL A 68 -2.28 -3.29 -19.22
CA VAL A 68 -3.61 -3.95 -19.23
C VAL A 68 -3.57 -5.29 -19.97
N LYS A 69 -2.80 -5.39 -21.08
CA LYS A 69 -2.59 -6.67 -21.77
C LYS A 69 -1.88 -7.70 -20.89
N GLU A 70 -0.95 -7.28 -20.04
CA GLU A 70 -0.32 -8.19 -19.07
C GLU A 70 -1.31 -8.62 -17.99
N LEU A 71 -2.07 -7.70 -17.42
CA LEU A 71 -3.08 -7.99 -16.39
C LEU A 71 -4.13 -9.00 -16.91
N ALA A 72 -4.54 -8.88 -18.17
CA ALA A 72 -5.54 -9.76 -18.78
C ALA A 72 -5.12 -11.25 -18.86
N LYS A 73 -3.82 -11.54 -18.68
CA LYS A 73 -3.30 -12.93 -18.78
C LYS A 73 -3.38 -13.68 -17.43
N TYR A 74 -3.59 -12.99 -16.33
CA TYR A 74 -3.43 -13.55 -15.00
C TYR A 74 -4.58 -13.18 -14.07
N PRO A 75 -5.05 -14.11 -13.24
CA PRO A 75 -6.02 -13.84 -12.17
C PRO A 75 -5.31 -13.20 -10.96
N PHE A 76 -4.88 -11.95 -11.11
CA PHE A 76 -4.16 -11.26 -10.03
C PHE A 76 -5.04 -11.04 -8.81
N THR A 77 -4.45 -11.23 -7.62
CA THR A 77 -5.14 -11.22 -6.33
C THR A 77 -4.94 -9.91 -5.57
N ALA A 78 -3.82 -9.24 -5.84
CA ALA A 78 -3.45 -8.00 -5.19
C ALA A 78 -2.86 -7.00 -6.19
N ILE A 79 -3.12 -5.72 -5.95
CA ILE A 79 -2.53 -4.62 -6.72
C ILE A 79 -2.16 -3.48 -5.79
N THR A 80 -0.93 -2.96 -5.96
CA THR A 80 -0.50 -1.75 -5.27
C THR A 80 -0.14 -0.66 -6.28
N GLY A 81 -0.31 0.59 -5.88
CA GLY A 81 0.01 1.69 -6.77
C GLY A 81 -0.13 3.06 -6.12
N VAL A 82 0.04 4.07 -6.96
CA VAL A 82 -0.23 5.47 -6.62
C VAL A 82 -1.54 5.92 -7.26
N ASN A 83 -2.14 6.98 -6.74
CA ASN A 83 -3.41 7.52 -7.26
C ASN A 83 -3.45 7.69 -8.79
N THR A 84 -2.36 8.18 -9.38
CA THR A 84 -2.27 8.40 -10.83
C THR A 84 -2.33 7.11 -11.64
N LEU A 85 -1.78 6.00 -11.14
CA LEU A 85 -1.86 4.69 -11.78
C LEU A 85 -3.31 4.18 -11.77
N PHE A 86 -3.97 4.20 -10.62
CA PHE A 86 -5.36 3.78 -10.49
C PHE A 86 -6.29 4.60 -11.39
N ASN A 87 -6.11 5.92 -11.42
CA ASN A 87 -6.89 6.78 -12.31
C ASN A 87 -6.64 6.47 -13.80
N ALA A 88 -5.40 6.19 -14.19
CA ALA A 88 -5.07 5.82 -15.57
C ALA A 88 -5.70 4.46 -15.97
N LEU A 89 -5.66 3.46 -15.10
CA LEU A 89 -6.32 2.17 -15.30
C LEU A 89 -7.85 2.33 -15.43
N LEU A 90 -8.47 3.10 -14.55
CA LEU A 90 -9.90 3.38 -14.58
C LEU A 90 -10.37 4.10 -15.87
N ASN A 91 -9.49 4.82 -16.54
CA ASN A 91 -9.78 5.49 -17.80
C ASN A 91 -9.52 4.61 -19.03
N ASN A 92 -8.97 3.41 -18.88
CA ASN A 92 -8.72 2.46 -19.95
C ASN A 92 -9.94 1.53 -20.13
N LYS A 93 -10.49 1.48 -21.34
CA LYS A 93 -11.70 0.70 -21.64
C LYS A 93 -11.49 -0.81 -21.54
N GLU A 94 -10.29 -1.29 -21.90
CA GLU A 94 -9.95 -2.71 -21.83
C GLU A 94 -9.79 -3.15 -20.37
N PHE A 95 -9.19 -2.29 -19.51
CA PHE A 95 -9.11 -2.55 -18.07
C PHE A 95 -10.48 -2.72 -17.44
N GLN A 96 -11.46 -1.89 -17.84
CA GLN A 96 -12.83 -1.97 -17.31
C GLN A 96 -13.57 -3.28 -17.67
N GLN A 97 -13.01 -4.07 -18.59
CA GLN A 97 -13.58 -5.35 -19.03
C GLN A 97 -12.87 -6.57 -18.42
N LEU A 98 -11.83 -6.35 -17.60
CA LEU A 98 -11.12 -7.44 -16.94
C LEU A 98 -12.01 -8.12 -15.88
N ASP A 99 -11.69 -9.38 -15.62
CA ASP A 99 -12.28 -10.12 -14.50
C ASP A 99 -11.51 -9.80 -13.21
N PHE A 100 -12.21 -9.24 -12.23
CA PHE A 100 -11.67 -8.89 -10.91
C PHE A 100 -12.09 -9.88 -9.81
N SER A 101 -12.66 -11.03 -10.17
CA SER A 101 -13.17 -12.01 -9.19
C SER A 101 -12.11 -12.55 -8.23
N SER A 102 -10.84 -12.57 -8.67
CA SER A 102 -9.70 -12.99 -7.84
C SER A 102 -9.10 -11.86 -7.00
N LEU A 103 -9.40 -10.60 -7.34
CA LEU A 103 -8.81 -9.43 -6.66
C LEU A 103 -9.47 -9.25 -5.28
N HIS A 104 -8.66 -9.26 -4.23
CA HIS A 104 -9.15 -9.05 -2.87
C HIS A 104 -8.29 -8.04 -2.06
N LEU A 105 -7.16 -7.58 -2.60
CA LEU A 105 -6.36 -6.52 -1.99
C LEU A 105 -6.01 -5.44 -3.02
N SER A 106 -6.42 -4.21 -2.75
CA SER A 106 -6.02 -3.03 -3.51
C SER A 106 -5.48 -1.99 -2.54
N ALA A 107 -4.21 -1.58 -2.70
CA ALA A 107 -3.58 -0.65 -1.78
C ALA A 107 -2.92 0.53 -2.50
N GLY A 108 -3.26 1.73 -2.05
CA GLY A 108 -2.70 3.01 -2.50
C GLY A 108 -1.73 3.60 -1.49
N GLY A 109 -0.63 4.17 -1.96
CA GLY A 109 0.35 4.84 -1.10
C GLY A 109 1.23 5.81 -1.86
N GLY A 110 2.17 6.46 -1.16
CA GLY A 110 3.09 7.44 -1.74
C GLY A 110 2.47 8.80 -2.07
N MET A 111 1.15 8.89 -2.16
CA MET A 111 0.35 10.12 -2.28
C MET A 111 -1.09 9.84 -1.88
N PRO A 112 -1.86 10.87 -1.47
CA PRO A 112 -3.28 10.69 -1.15
C PRO A 112 -4.07 10.12 -2.32
N VAL A 113 -4.97 9.20 -2.03
CA VAL A 113 -5.94 8.70 -3.01
C VAL A 113 -7.12 9.66 -3.08
N GLN A 114 -7.46 10.11 -4.29
CA GLN A 114 -8.59 10.99 -4.48
C GLN A 114 -9.90 10.21 -4.31
N GLN A 115 -10.87 10.79 -3.61
CA GLN A 115 -12.17 10.17 -3.35
C GLN A 115 -12.83 9.66 -4.64
N VAL A 116 -12.83 10.47 -5.70
CA VAL A 116 -13.42 10.08 -6.98
C VAL A 116 -12.74 8.85 -7.61
N VAL A 117 -11.45 8.68 -7.38
CA VAL A 117 -10.68 7.49 -7.85
C VAL A 117 -11.08 6.27 -7.02
N ALA A 118 -11.12 6.42 -5.68
CA ALA A 118 -11.51 5.34 -4.78
C ALA A 118 -12.96 4.86 -5.04
N GLU A 119 -13.92 5.78 -5.22
CA GLU A 119 -15.30 5.45 -5.53
C GLU A 119 -15.45 4.72 -6.88
N ARG A 120 -14.73 5.17 -7.91
CA ARG A 120 -14.73 4.50 -9.22
C ARG A 120 -14.06 3.12 -9.15
N TRP A 121 -13.01 2.99 -8.33
CA TRP A 121 -12.30 1.72 -8.14
C TRP A 121 -13.20 0.67 -7.51
N VAL A 122 -13.85 0.98 -6.38
CA VAL A 122 -14.77 0.03 -5.72
C VAL A 122 -15.97 -0.31 -6.60
N LYS A 123 -16.49 0.66 -7.34
CA LYS A 123 -17.62 0.42 -8.29
C LYS A 123 -17.23 -0.56 -9.41
N LEU A 124 -15.99 -0.52 -9.88
CA LEU A 124 -15.51 -1.38 -10.97
C LEU A 124 -15.08 -2.76 -10.45
N THR A 125 -14.30 -2.79 -9.38
CA THR A 125 -13.62 -4.03 -8.92
C THR A 125 -14.33 -4.74 -7.78
N GLY A 126 -15.23 -4.05 -7.07
CA GLY A 126 -15.83 -4.54 -5.84
C GLY A 126 -14.91 -4.44 -4.61
N GLN A 127 -13.67 -3.94 -4.76
CA GLN A 127 -12.68 -3.86 -3.70
C GLN A 127 -12.40 -2.42 -3.31
N TYR A 128 -12.34 -2.13 -2.01
CA TYR A 128 -11.92 -0.82 -1.53
C TYR A 128 -10.43 -0.60 -1.76
N LEU A 129 -10.07 0.63 -2.10
CA LEU A 129 -8.69 1.04 -2.27
C LEU A 129 -8.18 1.53 -0.92
N LEU A 130 -7.45 0.66 -0.22
CA LEU A 130 -6.89 0.92 1.10
C LEU A 130 -5.71 1.88 1.00
N GLU A 131 -5.72 2.93 1.82
CA GLU A 131 -4.62 3.89 1.86
C GLU A 131 -3.61 3.52 2.94
N GLY A 132 -2.33 3.58 2.58
CA GLY A 132 -1.21 3.46 3.50
C GLY A 132 -0.33 4.69 3.47
N TYR A 133 0.10 5.13 4.63
CA TYR A 133 1.10 6.19 4.80
C TYR A 133 2.42 5.59 5.29
N GLY A 134 3.50 6.06 4.70
CA GLY A 134 4.83 5.58 5.07
C GLY A 134 5.94 6.42 4.48
N LEU A 135 7.15 6.19 4.97
CA LEU A 135 8.39 6.87 4.57
C LEU A 135 9.51 5.84 4.44
N THR A 136 10.53 6.17 3.69
CA THR A 136 11.74 5.32 3.59
C THR A 136 12.35 5.07 4.97
N GLU A 137 12.32 6.07 5.83
CA GLU A 137 12.81 6.06 7.20
C GLU A 137 12.06 5.09 8.13
N CYS A 138 10.92 4.57 7.68
CA CYS A 138 10.06 3.65 8.44
C CYS A 138 9.83 2.28 7.75
N ALA A 139 10.60 1.92 6.74
CA ALA A 139 10.75 0.61 6.10
C ALA A 139 9.56 -0.05 5.35
N PRO A 140 8.49 0.55 4.83
CA PRO A 140 8.11 1.96 4.87
C PRO A 140 6.93 2.30 5.77
N LEU A 141 6.06 1.32 6.15
CA LEU A 141 4.68 1.54 6.58
C LEU A 141 4.61 2.05 8.02
N VAL A 142 3.90 3.16 8.20
CA VAL A 142 3.59 3.78 9.50
C VAL A 142 2.16 3.53 9.89
N SER A 143 1.23 3.79 8.96
CA SER A 143 -0.20 3.61 9.20
C SER A 143 -0.90 3.13 7.93
N VAL A 144 -2.08 2.56 8.10
CA VAL A 144 -2.85 2.03 6.99
C VAL A 144 -4.33 1.90 7.37
N ASN A 145 -5.22 1.98 6.37
CA ASN A 145 -6.64 1.73 6.60
C ASN A 145 -6.87 0.27 7.04
N PRO A 146 -7.80 0.03 7.97
CA PRO A 146 -8.25 -1.32 8.28
C PRO A 146 -8.76 -2.05 7.03
N TYR A 147 -8.53 -3.35 6.93
CA TYR A 147 -8.92 -4.15 5.76
C TYR A 147 -10.44 -4.35 5.64
N ASP A 148 -11.17 -4.18 6.72
CA ASP A 148 -12.63 -4.32 6.83
C ASP A 148 -13.38 -2.99 6.64
N ILE A 149 -12.68 -1.94 6.17
CA ILE A 149 -13.29 -0.65 5.87
C ILE A 149 -14.25 -0.79 4.68
N ASP A 150 -15.41 -0.19 4.79
CA ASP A 150 -16.48 -0.22 3.78
C ASP A 150 -16.75 1.16 3.14
N TYR A 151 -15.85 2.12 3.33
CA TYR A 151 -15.91 3.47 2.75
C TYR A 151 -14.52 4.06 2.56
N HIS A 152 -14.41 5.07 1.68
CA HIS A 152 -13.19 5.87 1.57
C HIS A 152 -13.15 6.91 2.69
N SER A 153 -12.21 6.76 3.61
CA SER A 153 -12.15 7.62 4.81
C SER A 153 -11.44 8.96 4.57
N GLY A 154 -10.59 9.07 3.55
CA GLY A 154 -9.68 10.20 3.35
C GLY A 154 -8.60 10.30 4.44
N SER A 155 -8.43 9.26 5.24
CA SER A 155 -7.45 9.15 6.32
C SER A 155 -6.33 8.19 5.94
N ILE A 156 -5.13 8.44 6.45
CA ILE A 156 -3.99 7.52 6.35
C ILE A 156 -4.13 6.27 7.23
N GLY A 157 -5.25 6.12 7.93
CA GLY A 157 -5.60 4.96 8.74
C GLY A 157 -4.99 4.96 10.13
N LEU A 158 -4.84 3.76 10.68
CA LEU A 158 -4.33 3.53 12.03
C LEU A 158 -2.85 3.16 11.99
N PRO A 159 -2.04 3.51 13.02
CA PRO A 159 -0.68 3.03 13.14
C PRO A 159 -0.61 1.50 13.06
N VAL A 160 0.39 0.97 12.36
CA VAL A 160 0.62 -0.48 12.32
C VAL A 160 1.03 -1.01 13.70
N PRO A 161 0.87 -2.30 13.99
CA PRO A 161 1.19 -2.88 15.32
C PRO A 161 2.57 -2.47 15.83
N SER A 162 2.67 -2.23 17.16
CA SER A 162 3.91 -1.80 17.82
C SER A 162 4.47 -0.44 17.35
N THR A 163 3.63 0.40 16.76
CA THR A 163 3.96 1.77 16.34
C THR A 163 3.22 2.77 17.21
N GLU A 164 3.97 3.65 17.86
CA GLU A 164 3.46 4.81 18.56
C GLU A 164 3.52 6.02 17.63
N ALA A 165 2.45 6.81 17.60
CA ALA A 165 2.39 8.03 16.80
C ALA A 165 1.75 9.16 17.62
N LYS A 166 2.31 10.35 17.53
CA LYS A 166 1.74 11.58 18.13
C LYS A 166 1.96 12.77 17.20
N LEU A 167 1.14 13.78 17.36
CA LEU A 167 1.32 15.08 16.70
C LEU A 167 1.86 16.08 17.72
N VAL A 168 2.86 16.86 17.33
CA VAL A 168 3.45 17.89 18.18
C VAL A 168 3.44 19.26 17.48
N ASP A 169 3.46 20.33 18.27
CA ASP A 169 3.66 21.70 17.80
C ASP A 169 5.17 22.03 17.65
N ASP A 170 5.48 23.28 17.29
CA ASP A 170 6.85 23.77 17.12
C ASP A 170 7.69 23.78 18.41
N ASP A 171 7.05 23.64 19.58
CA ASP A 171 7.69 23.57 20.90
C ASP A 171 7.74 22.12 21.44
N ASP A 172 7.53 21.11 20.61
CA ASP A 172 7.48 19.68 20.93
C ASP A 172 6.35 19.25 21.89
N ASN A 173 5.35 20.12 22.14
CA ASN A 173 4.18 19.75 22.93
C ASN A 173 3.17 18.99 22.08
N GLU A 174 2.57 17.96 22.66
CA GLU A 174 1.51 17.21 21.99
C GLU A 174 0.29 18.09 21.75
N VAL A 175 -0.18 18.14 20.48
CA VAL A 175 -1.35 18.93 20.10
C VAL A 175 -2.65 18.20 20.43
N PRO A 176 -3.72 18.93 20.78
CA PRO A 176 -5.04 18.33 21.00
C PRO A 176 -5.57 17.62 19.74
N PRO A 177 -6.41 16.56 19.88
CA PRO A 177 -7.06 15.92 18.77
C PRO A 177 -7.78 16.89 17.84
N GLY A 178 -7.58 16.73 16.52
CA GLY A 178 -8.17 17.60 15.49
C GLY A 178 -7.34 18.83 15.15
N GLN A 179 -6.22 19.07 15.82
CA GLN A 179 -5.28 20.12 15.47
C GLN A 179 -4.14 19.56 14.58
N PRO A 180 -3.64 20.35 13.63
CA PRO A 180 -2.47 19.97 12.84
C PRO A 180 -1.21 20.01 13.71
N GLY A 181 -0.24 19.13 13.37
CA GLY A 181 1.06 19.08 14.04
C GLY A 181 2.05 18.24 13.24
N GLU A 182 3.31 18.27 13.67
CA GLU A 182 4.34 17.38 13.13
C GLU A 182 4.11 15.95 13.62
N LEU A 183 4.14 14.98 12.69
CA LEU A 183 3.94 13.57 13.02
C LEU A 183 5.22 12.95 13.54
N CYS A 184 5.27 12.66 14.83
CA CYS A 184 6.33 11.89 15.47
C CYS A 184 5.97 10.42 15.50
N VAL A 185 6.92 9.57 15.07
CA VAL A 185 6.72 8.12 14.98
C VAL A 185 7.81 7.39 15.76
N LYS A 186 7.42 6.38 16.55
CA LYS A 186 8.32 5.47 17.24
C LYS A 186 7.85 4.03 17.02
N GLY A 187 8.76 3.16 16.59
CA GLY A 187 8.46 1.75 16.32
C GLY A 187 9.69 0.97 15.87
N PRO A 188 9.59 -0.36 15.81
CA PRO A 188 10.71 -1.22 15.43
C PRO A 188 11.13 -1.06 13.96
N GLN A 189 10.27 -0.52 13.12
CA GLN A 189 10.50 -0.24 11.70
C GLN A 189 11.28 1.06 11.46
N VAL A 190 11.38 1.94 12.47
CA VAL A 190 12.05 3.24 12.32
C VAL A 190 13.55 3.05 12.18
N MET A 191 14.16 3.77 11.24
CA MET A 191 15.60 3.72 10.94
C MET A 191 16.49 4.10 12.12
N LEU A 192 17.76 3.72 12.05
CA LEU A 192 18.77 4.13 13.04
C LEU A 192 19.14 5.62 12.96
N GLY A 193 18.93 6.25 11.81
CA GLY A 193 19.31 7.62 11.50
C GLY A 193 19.89 7.73 10.09
N TYR A 194 20.22 8.95 9.67
CA TYR A 194 20.95 9.19 8.44
C TYR A 194 22.43 8.88 8.60
N TRP A 195 23.10 8.60 7.47
CA TRP A 195 24.57 8.38 7.45
C TRP A 195 25.32 9.67 7.72
#